data_a97d81bb446ea1983bd32b8e5e2fd8f0
#
_entry.id   a97d81bb446ea1983bd32b8e5e2fd8f0
#
_cell.length_a   1.000
_cell.length_b   1.000
_cell.length_c   1.000
_cell.angle_alpha   90.00
_cell.angle_beta   90.00
_cell.angle_gamma   90.00
#
_symmetry.space_group_name_H-M   'P 1'
#
loop_
_entity.id
_entity.type
_entity.pdbx_description
1 polymer ?
#
loop_
_entity_poly.entity_id
_entity_poly.type
_entity_poly.pdbx_seq_one_letter_code
_entity_poly.pdbx_strand_id
1 'polypeptide(L)'
;MRFSINNYSLGKRIFSLAFRQEVLDELSQKGLKVALVLGSAITFFPEETTFTLSDDNCEKLSICENYDVLFINEFGNGWTLFSNEKEDNPIIVTQRCNSNCLMCPTPEGVRKKGNALAIEDTIDSIRYIPDDARHLTITGGEPFLVGEKIFDLFREIKTRLPYTDCLLLTNGRALGYLPYAERFASSAPQHIVVGIPLHGYDDTTHDAITQSPGGFEQTAAGIKNLIYRGINVELRMVVSRLNYRHIEQIAQLIVREFPHVGSVKIMGLEMLGNAAKNVNDVWIPYRTAFEYSKMGIVELIRHGIDVGLYNFPLCAVDKSFHLICQKSISGYKIRYSDKCELCTRKQECGGLFAGSIRLAKDDVIPFSETK
;
A
#
# COMPACT_ATOMS: atom_id res chain seq x y z
N MET A 1 11.77 1.68 9.49
CA MET A 1 12.97 1.45 10.33
C MET A 1 12.59 0.71 11.61
N ARG A 2 13.53 -0.03 12.25
CA ARG A 2 13.35 -0.65 13.60
C ARG A 2 14.60 -0.40 14.43
N PHE A 3 14.41 -0.07 15.70
CA PHE A 3 15.47 0.19 16.68
C PHE A 3 15.08 -0.35 18.06
N SER A 4 16.00 -0.35 19.03
CA SER A 4 15.68 -0.72 20.40
C SER A 4 16.52 0.10 21.39
N ILE A 5 15.90 0.56 22.46
CA ILE A 5 16.56 1.34 23.54
C ILE A 5 16.74 0.44 24.74
N ASN A 6 17.99 0.24 25.16
CA ASN A 6 18.32 -0.52 26.36
C ASN A 6 17.84 0.23 27.63
N ASN A 7 17.37 -0.54 28.62
CA ASN A 7 16.87 -0.01 29.90
C ASN A 7 15.72 1.00 29.76
N TYR A 8 14.96 0.91 28.67
CA TYR A 8 13.80 1.77 28.46
C TYR A 8 12.74 1.51 29.53
N SER A 9 12.21 2.60 30.13
CA SER A 9 11.32 2.51 31.29
C SER A 9 10.05 3.38 31.18
N LEU A 10 9.84 4.04 30.03
CA LEU A 10 8.73 5.00 29.87
C LEU A 10 7.42 4.37 29.40
N GLY A 11 7.37 3.03 29.30
CA GLY A 11 6.19 2.32 28.81
C GLY A 11 5.93 2.56 27.31
N LYS A 12 4.82 2.02 26.83
CA LYS A 12 4.40 2.18 25.43
C LYS A 12 4.10 3.63 25.09
N ARG A 13 4.60 4.16 23.96
CA ARG A 13 4.28 5.53 23.49
C ARG A 13 4.48 5.75 22.00
N ILE A 14 3.79 6.78 21.51
CA ILE A 14 3.97 7.40 20.20
C ILE A 14 4.60 8.77 20.44
N PHE A 15 5.50 9.19 19.56
CA PHE A 15 6.16 10.48 19.65
C PHE A 15 6.63 10.96 18.27
N SER A 16 6.81 12.28 18.15
CA SER A 16 7.48 12.89 17.00
C SER A 16 8.97 13.00 17.26
N LEU A 17 9.79 12.83 16.23
CA LEU A 17 11.22 13.06 16.31
C LEU A 17 11.56 14.54 16.12
N ALA A 18 12.53 14.99 16.90
CA ALA A 18 13.22 16.26 16.74
C ALA A 18 14.74 16.05 16.78
N PHE A 19 15.45 16.73 15.90
CA PHE A 19 16.93 16.78 15.87
C PHE A 19 17.46 18.19 16.18
N ARG A 20 16.57 19.13 16.49
CA ARG A 20 16.87 20.53 16.83
C ARG A 20 15.92 21.02 17.92
N GLN A 21 16.41 21.94 18.76
CA GLN A 21 15.64 22.48 19.87
C GLN A 21 14.37 23.22 19.39
N GLU A 22 14.46 23.96 18.29
CA GLU A 22 13.32 24.73 17.76
C GLU A 22 12.16 23.81 17.37
N VAL A 23 12.46 22.62 16.83
CA VAL A 23 11.44 21.62 16.46
C VAL A 23 10.82 20.99 17.72
N LEU A 24 11.63 20.70 18.75
CA LEU A 24 11.12 20.26 20.05
C LEU A 24 10.14 21.28 20.62
N ASP A 25 10.51 22.56 20.62
CA ASP A 25 9.69 23.63 21.18
C ASP A 25 8.36 23.78 20.43
N GLU A 26 8.39 23.74 19.09
CA GLU A 26 7.21 23.77 18.24
C GLU A 26 6.26 22.59 18.52
N LEU A 27 6.79 21.36 18.50
CA LEU A 27 5.98 20.14 18.71
C LEU A 27 5.42 20.07 20.14
N SER A 28 6.20 20.53 21.13
CA SER A 28 5.76 20.59 22.52
C SER A 28 4.64 21.62 22.73
N GLN A 29 4.67 22.76 22.04
CA GLN A 29 3.58 23.74 22.04
C GLN A 29 2.27 23.19 21.46
N LYS A 30 2.37 22.26 20.50
CA LYS A 30 1.22 21.51 19.97
C LYS A 30 0.72 20.41 20.92
N GLY A 31 1.33 20.23 22.08
CA GLY A 31 0.98 19.21 23.09
C GLY A 31 1.37 17.79 22.69
N LEU A 32 2.31 17.62 21.76
CA LEU A 32 2.80 16.32 21.33
C LEU A 32 3.93 15.83 22.25
N LYS A 33 4.03 14.50 22.39
CA LYS A 33 5.21 13.88 22.97
C LYS A 33 6.33 13.89 21.94
N VAL A 34 7.52 14.27 22.35
CA VAL A 34 8.67 14.45 21.46
C VAL A 34 9.87 13.65 21.96
N ALA A 35 10.63 13.12 21.04
CA ALA A 35 11.96 12.59 21.32
C ALA A 35 13.00 13.44 20.61
N LEU A 36 13.83 14.14 21.37
CA LEU A 36 14.97 14.89 20.86
C LEU A 36 16.21 13.99 20.78
N VAL A 37 16.78 13.88 19.59
CA VAL A 37 17.98 13.09 19.32
C VAL A 37 19.16 14.06 19.10
N LEU A 38 20.16 14.01 19.99
CA LEU A 38 21.38 14.81 19.92
C LEU A 38 22.61 13.89 20.11
N GLY A 39 23.35 13.67 19.03
CA GLY A 39 24.48 12.74 19.03
C GLY A 39 24.05 11.31 19.38
N SER A 40 24.61 10.74 20.44
CA SER A 40 24.27 9.40 20.95
C SER A 40 23.22 9.41 22.06
N ALA A 41 22.49 10.51 22.26
CA ALA A 41 21.46 10.63 23.28
C ALA A 41 20.07 10.83 22.64
N ILE A 42 19.06 10.19 23.24
CA ILE A 42 17.65 10.44 22.94
C ILE A 42 16.94 10.83 24.23
N THR A 43 16.33 12.00 24.25
CA THR A 43 15.60 12.53 25.40
C THR A 43 14.11 12.63 25.08
N PHE A 44 13.28 12.03 25.93
CA PHE A 44 11.82 12.02 25.77
C PHE A 44 11.16 13.12 26.60
N PHE A 45 10.26 13.85 26.00
CA PHE A 45 9.48 14.93 26.61
C PHE A 45 7.97 14.55 26.63
N PRO A 46 7.23 14.95 27.70
CA PRO A 46 7.63 15.91 28.74
C PRO A 46 8.44 15.34 29.92
N GLU A 47 8.75 14.03 29.97
CA GLU A 47 9.38 13.39 31.12
C GLU A 47 10.86 13.78 31.31
N GLU A 48 11.49 14.43 30.33
CA GLU A 48 12.92 14.81 30.32
C GLU A 48 13.87 13.63 30.61
N THR A 49 13.44 12.42 30.20
CA THR A 49 14.20 11.20 30.45
C THR A 49 15.10 10.89 29.27
N THR A 50 16.40 10.78 29.55
CA THR A 50 17.43 10.54 28.52
C THR A 50 17.94 9.09 28.55
N PHE A 51 18.11 8.52 27.37
CA PHE A 51 18.74 7.22 27.15
C PHE A 51 19.93 7.36 26.19
N THR A 52 20.95 6.54 26.40
CA THR A 52 22.09 6.46 25.49
C THR A 52 21.76 5.48 24.36
N LEU A 53 22.01 5.89 23.15
CA LEU A 53 21.85 5.08 21.94
C LEU A 53 23.15 4.30 21.67
N SER A 54 23.01 3.06 21.23
CA SER A 54 24.13 2.32 20.62
C SER A 54 24.48 2.89 19.25
N ASP A 55 25.69 2.62 18.75
CA ASP A 55 26.12 3.05 17.40
C ASP A 55 25.14 2.54 16.31
N ASP A 56 24.66 1.32 16.41
CA ASP A 56 23.67 0.73 15.50
C ASP A 56 22.33 1.51 15.52
N ASN A 57 21.88 1.98 16.69
CA ASN A 57 20.69 2.80 16.79
C ASN A 57 20.91 4.23 16.32
N CYS A 58 22.10 4.80 16.52
CA CYS A 58 22.47 6.08 15.96
C CYS A 58 22.44 6.03 14.42
N GLU A 59 23.02 4.98 13.82
CA GLU A 59 22.99 4.77 12.37
C GLU A 59 21.54 4.60 11.86
N LYS A 60 20.72 3.81 12.55
CA LYS A 60 19.31 3.63 12.19
C LYS A 60 18.50 4.93 12.29
N LEU A 61 18.70 5.74 13.33
CA LEU A 61 17.99 7.00 13.51
C LEU A 61 18.52 8.12 12.60
N SER A 62 19.75 8.03 12.08
CA SER A 62 20.31 9.02 11.16
C SER A 62 19.59 9.12 9.80
N ILE A 63 18.78 8.10 9.45
CA ILE A 63 17.92 8.14 8.24
C ILE A 63 16.54 8.72 8.50
N CYS A 64 16.25 9.14 9.73
CA CYS A 64 15.01 9.80 10.10
C CYS A 64 15.17 11.32 10.03
N GLU A 65 14.05 11.99 9.89
CA GLU A 65 13.96 13.44 9.78
C GLU A 65 13.14 14.03 10.93
N ASN A 66 13.20 15.35 11.08
CA ASN A 66 12.28 16.03 11.94
C ASN A 66 10.83 15.75 11.54
N TYR A 67 9.94 15.65 12.51
CA TYR A 67 8.52 15.34 12.35
C TYR A 67 8.22 13.88 11.97
N ASP A 68 9.21 13.00 11.84
CA ASP A 68 8.95 11.56 11.72
C ASP A 68 8.20 11.06 12.95
N VAL A 69 7.19 10.22 12.76
CA VAL A 69 6.40 9.65 13.85
C VAL A 69 6.89 8.24 14.17
N LEU A 70 7.26 8.04 15.43
CA LEU A 70 7.75 6.74 15.89
C LEU A 70 6.83 6.19 16.98
N PHE A 71 6.78 4.87 17.03
CA PHE A 71 6.21 4.11 18.14
C PHE A 71 7.33 3.35 18.85
N ILE A 72 7.22 3.26 20.16
CA ILE A 72 8.07 2.41 21.02
C ILE A 72 7.17 1.62 21.97
N ASN A 73 7.44 0.33 22.11
CA ASN A 73 6.69 -0.51 23.04
C ASN A 73 7.33 -0.48 24.45
N GLU A 74 6.69 -1.13 25.41
CA GLU A 74 7.13 -1.22 26.81
C GLU A 74 8.51 -1.88 26.98
N PHE A 75 8.99 -2.62 25.99
CA PHE A 75 10.30 -3.28 25.99
C PHE A 75 11.40 -2.44 25.32
N GLY A 76 11.09 -1.20 24.92
CA GLY A 76 12.03 -0.31 24.23
C GLY A 76 12.22 -0.60 22.73
N ASN A 77 11.44 -1.52 22.14
CA ASN A 77 11.49 -1.76 20.69
C ASN A 77 10.65 -0.72 19.95
N GLY A 78 11.26 -0.03 19.01
CA GLY A 78 10.64 1.03 18.26
C GLY A 78 10.61 0.82 16.75
N TRP A 79 9.67 1.48 16.08
CA TRP A 79 9.57 1.53 14.62
C TRP A 79 8.86 2.80 14.13
N THR A 80 9.17 3.16 12.88
CA THR A 80 8.57 4.31 12.21
C THR A 80 7.11 4.01 11.85
N LEU A 81 6.20 4.92 12.19
CA LEU A 81 4.80 4.94 11.77
C LEU A 81 4.57 5.85 10.56
N PHE A 82 5.25 7.01 10.54
CA PHE A 82 5.19 7.98 9.47
C PHE A 82 6.59 8.55 9.23
N SER A 83 6.95 8.83 8.00
CA SER A 83 8.21 9.45 7.62
C SER A 83 7.95 10.67 6.74
N ASN A 84 8.40 11.82 7.19
CA ASN A 84 8.08 13.11 6.60
C ASN A 84 8.58 13.26 5.14
N GLU A 85 9.74 12.69 4.84
CA GLU A 85 10.36 12.75 3.51
C GLU A 85 9.85 11.67 2.53
N LYS A 86 9.04 10.71 3.00
CA LYS A 86 8.57 9.63 2.14
C LYS A 86 7.22 9.96 1.52
N GLU A 87 7.12 9.74 0.22
CA GLU A 87 5.86 9.85 -0.51
C GLU A 87 4.85 8.73 -0.14
N ASP A 88 5.34 7.56 0.27
CA ASP A 88 4.50 6.38 0.61
C ASP A 88 4.57 6.12 2.12
N ASN A 89 3.50 6.49 2.82
CA ASN A 89 3.34 6.31 4.26
C ASN A 89 2.17 5.35 4.56
N PRO A 90 2.44 4.03 4.68
CA PRO A 90 1.40 3.05 4.97
C PRO A 90 1.00 3.02 6.45
N ILE A 91 -0.28 3.23 6.71
CA ILE A 91 -0.92 2.94 8.00
C ILE A 91 -1.41 1.49 7.97
N ILE A 92 -0.69 0.61 8.66
CA ILE A 92 -1.05 -0.81 8.77
C ILE A 92 -2.08 -0.99 9.88
N VAL A 93 -3.36 -1.00 9.51
CA VAL A 93 -4.47 -1.13 10.46
C VAL A 93 -4.47 -2.50 11.15
N THR A 94 -4.28 -3.56 10.39
CA THR A 94 -4.19 -4.94 10.89
C THR A 94 -3.45 -5.83 9.91
N GLN A 95 -2.75 -6.84 10.42
CA GLN A 95 -2.16 -7.88 9.57
C GLN A 95 -3.17 -8.99 9.22
N ARG A 96 -4.28 -9.10 9.95
CA ARG A 96 -5.30 -10.13 9.72
C ARG A 96 -6.04 -9.88 8.41
N CYS A 97 -6.42 -10.97 7.74
CA CYS A 97 -7.23 -10.92 6.52
C CYS A 97 -8.24 -12.08 6.52
N ASN A 98 -9.43 -11.82 6.00
CA ASN A 98 -10.48 -12.81 5.78
C ASN A 98 -10.44 -13.44 4.38
N SER A 99 -9.35 -13.20 3.63
CA SER A 99 -9.02 -13.86 2.37
C SER A 99 -7.64 -14.48 2.44
N ASN A 100 -7.38 -15.51 1.63
CA ASN A 100 -6.07 -16.18 1.56
C ASN A 100 -5.56 -16.23 0.11
N CYS A 101 -5.58 -15.08 -0.57
CA CYS A 101 -5.24 -14.98 -1.98
C CYS A 101 -3.94 -15.70 -2.31
N LEU A 102 -3.95 -16.49 -3.39
CA LEU A 102 -2.82 -17.29 -3.85
C LEU A 102 -1.60 -16.45 -4.20
N MET A 103 -1.80 -15.20 -4.65
CA MET A 103 -0.75 -14.26 -5.02
C MET A 103 -0.48 -13.17 -3.97
N CYS A 104 -1.00 -13.29 -2.73
CA CYS A 104 -0.79 -12.27 -1.70
C CYS A 104 0.70 -12.11 -1.38
N PRO A 105 1.27 -10.87 -1.42
CA PRO A 105 2.67 -10.64 -1.07
C PRO A 105 2.94 -10.76 0.44
N THR A 106 1.89 -10.68 1.29
CA THR A 106 2.03 -10.85 2.73
C THR A 106 1.99 -12.33 3.09
N PRO A 107 3.04 -12.86 3.74
CA PRO A 107 3.08 -14.27 4.16
C PRO A 107 1.91 -14.63 5.11
N GLU A 108 1.36 -15.82 4.95
CA GLU A 108 0.23 -16.30 5.78
C GLU A 108 0.57 -16.27 7.28
N GLY A 109 1.80 -16.62 7.66
CA GLY A 109 2.25 -16.58 9.05
C GLY A 109 2.22 -15.17 9.65
N VAL A 110 2.44 -14.12 8.86
CA VAL A 110 2.31 -12.72 9.28
C VAL A 110 0.83 -12.38 9.49
N ARG A 111 -0.03 -12.77 8.55
CA ARG A 111 -1.48 -12.52 8.62
C ARG A 111 -2.16 -13.23 9.80
N LYS A 112 -1.63 -14.38 10.24
CA LYS A 112 -2.14 -15.13 11.41
C LYS A 112 -1.68 -14.56 12.75
N LYS A 113 -0.52 -13.89 12.82
CA LYS A 113 0.04 -13.34 14.07
C LYS A 113 -0.71 -12.13 14.62
N GLY A 114 -1.50 -11.45 13.80
CA GLY A 114 -2.23 -10.25 14.20
C GLY A 114 -1.38 -8.97 14.15
N ASN A 115 -1.76 -7.97 14.92
CA ASN A 115 -1.19 -6.62 14.83
C ASN A 115 0.01 -6.45 15.75
N ALA A 116 0.99 -5.68 15.31
CA ALA A 116 2.03 -5.15 16.16
C ALA A 116 1.56 -3.93 16.97
N LEU A 117 0.53 -3.21 16.46
CA LEU A 117 -0.06 -2.02 17.06
C LEU A 117 -1.57 -2.23 17.26
N ALA A 118 -2.11 -1.80 18.39
CA ALA A 118 -3.55 -1.77 18.62
C ALA A 118 -4.20 -0.69 17.75
N ILE A 119 -5.47 -0.85 17.41
CA ILE A 119 -6.18 0.14 16.58
C ILE A 119 -6.29 1.50 17.29
N GLU A 120 -6.39 1.51 18.60
CA GLU A 120 -6.40 2.72 19.42
C GLU A 120 -5.09 3.50 19.30
N ASP A 121 -3.95 2.79 19.32
CA ASP A 121 -2.63 3.40 19.12
C ASP A 121 -2.47 3.91 17.67
N THR A 122 -3.05 3.19 16.71
CA THR A 122 -3.07 3.63 15.31
C THR A 122 -3.87 4.93 15.16
N ILE A 123 -5.04 5.03 15.80
CA ILE A 123 -5.86 6.25 15.81
C ILE A 123 -5.10 7.40 16.51
N ASP A 124 -4.50 7.14 17.68
CA ASP A 124 -3.72 8.16 18.41
C ASP A 124 -2.51 8.65 17.59
N SER A 125 -1.93 7.81 16.73
CA SER A 125 -0.79 8.20 15.90
C SER A 125 -1.11 9.30 14.89
N ILE A 126 -2.36 9.41 14.45
CA ILE A 126 -2.77 10.39 13.43
C ILE A 126 -2.50 11.83 13.89
N ARG A 127 -2.66 12.14 15.17
CA ARG A 127 -2.41 13.49 15.69
C ARG A 127 -0.94 13.92 15.63
N TYR A 128 -0.01 12.98 15.47
CA TYR A 128 1.41 13.25 15.35
C TYR A 128 1.86 13.49 13.90
N ILE A 129 1.02 13.11 12.93
CA ILE A 129 1.31 13.30 11.50
C ILE A 129 1.21 14.80 11.19
N PRO A 130 2.20 15.40 10.51
CA PRO A 130 2.15 16.80 10.08
C PRO A 130 0.91 17.13 9.23
N ASP A 131 0.36 18.34 9.43
CA ASP A 131 -0.87 18.78 8.76
C ASP A 131 -0.71 18.91 7.22
N ASP A 132 0.52 19.02 6.74
CA ASP A 132 0.92 19.11 5.33
C ASP A 132 1.32 17.76 4.72
N ALA A 133 1.08 16.65 5.43
CA ALA A 133 1.29 15.31 4.91
C ALA A 133 0.51 15.13 3.59
N ARG A 134 1.22 14.79 2.51
CA ARG A 134 0.63 14.75 1.16
C ARG A 134 -0.17 13.51 0.90
N HIS A 135 0.30 12.36 1.37
CA HIS A 135 -0.30 11.08 1.05
C HIS A 135 -0.23 10.08 2.19
N LEU A 136 -1.33 9.33 2.39
CA LEU A 136 -1.42 8.19 3.32
C LEU A 136 -2.04 6.98 2.64
N THR A 137 -1.42 5.82 2.78
CA THR A 137 -2.00 4.54 2.36
C THR A 137 -2.54 3.78 3.57
N ILE A 138 -3.85 3.69 3.71
CA ILE A 138 -4.51 2.92 4.77
C ILE A 138 -4.64 1.48 4.27
N THR A 139 -3.98 0.55 4.93
CA THR A 139 -3.83 -0.82 4.42
C THR A 139 -3.65 -1.84 5.55
N GLY A 140 -3.33 -3.07 5.16
CA GLY A 140 -3.03 -4.17 6.08
C GLY A 140 -3.25 -5.52 5.42
N GLY A 141 -3.80 -6.47 6.15
CA GLY A 141 -4.48 -7.63 5.56
C GLY A 141 -5.83 -7.20 5.01
N GLU A 142 -6.82 -7.03 5.90
CA GLU A 142 -8.10 -6.42 5.59
C GLU A 142 -8.46 -5.40 6.69
N PRO A 143 -8.41 -4.10 6.40
CA PRO A 143 -8.61 -3.05 7.41
C PRO A 143 -9.93 -3.13 8.16
N PHE A 144 -11.03 -3.52 7.51
CA PHE A 144 -12.34 -3.61 8.15
C PHE A 144 -12.47 -4.74 9.20
N LEU A 145 -11.47 -5.62 9.35
CA LEU A 145 -11.48 -6.65 10.40
C LEU A 145 -11.25 -6.11 11.82
N VAL A 146 -10.92 -4.84 11.98
CA VAL A 146 -10.88 -4.20 13.30
C VAL A 146 -12.27 -3.74 13.77
N GLY A 147 -13.32 -4.00 12.96
CA GLY A 147 -14.70 -3.67 13.27
C GLY A 147 -14.97 -2.16 13.27
N GLU A 148 -15.85 -1.72 14.16
CA GLU A 148 -16.34 -0.35 14.23
C GLU A 148 -15.26 0.73 14.42
N LYS A 149 -14.13 0.37 15.02
CA LYS A 149 -13.00 1.26 15.27
C LYS A 149 -12.36 1.81 13.99
N ILE A 150 -12.55 1.15 12.85
CA ILE A 150 -12.06 1.68 11.56
C ILE A 150 -12.69 3.03 11.22
N PHE A 151 -13.95 3.24 11.59
CA PHE A 151 -14.64 4.52 11.33
C PHE A 151 -14.12 5.65 12.24
N ASP A 152 -13.62 5.32 13.44
CA ASP A 152 -12.94 6.29 14.30
C ASP A 152 -11.62 6.76 13.65
N LEU A 153 -10.85 5.83 13.08
CA LEU A 153 -9.64 6.14 12.33
C LEU A 153 -9.93 7.07 11.14
N PHE A 154 -10.95 6.76 10.34
CA PHE A 154 -11.31 7.62 9.21
C PHE A 154 -11.76 9.01 9.65
N ARG A 155 -12.53 9.13 10.74
CA ARG A 155 -12.94 10.44 11.29
C ARG A 155 -11.74 11.25 11.79
N GLU A 156 -10.78 10.59 12.46
CA GLU A 156 -9.57 11.27 12.94
C GLU A 156 -8.74 11.80 11.76
N ILE A 157 -8.53 10.99 10.71
CA ILE A 157 -7.85 11.43 9.48
C ILE A 157 -8.62 12.59 8.83
N LYS A 158 -9.93 12.45 8.64
CA LYS A 158 -10.79 13.48 8.05
C LYS A 158 -10.69 14.83 8.76
N THR A 159 -10.59 14.79 10.09
CA THR A 159 -10.57 15.99 10.94
C THR A 159 -9.19 16.64 10.98
N ARG A 160 -8.15 15.83 11.11
CA ARG A 160 -6.77 16.29 11.32
C ARG A 160 -6.04 16.57 10.02
N LEU A 161 -6.32 15.82 8.98
CA LEU A 161 -5.57 15.81 7.72
C LEU A 161 -6.52 16.04 6.52
N PRO A 162 -7.26 17.16 6.50
CA PRO A 162 -8.34 17.37 5.53
C PRO A 162 -7.86 17.51 4.07
N TYR A 163 -6.57 17.80 3.86
CA TYR A 163 -5.98 18.01 2.54
C TYR A 163 -5.09 16.85 2.09
N THR A 164 -4.95 15.81 2.91
CA THR A 164 -4.12 14.64 2.61
C THR A 164 -4.84 13.71 1.63
N ASP A 165 -4.18 13.34 0.55
CA ASP A 165 -4.66 12.29 -0.34
C ASP A 165 -4.57 10.93 0.34
N CYS A 166 -5.68 10.21 0.41
CA CYS A 166 -5.77 8.93 1.07
C CYS A 166 -6.06 7.80 0.08
N LEU A 167 -5.30 6.72 0.16
CA LEU A 167 -5.58 5.48 -0.53
C LEU A 167 -5.94 4.40 0.47
N LEU A 168 -7.19 3.93 0.46
CA LEU A 168 -7.60 2.76 1.25
C LEU A 168 -7.48 1.51 0.40
N LEU A 169 -6.68 0.54 0.85
CA LEU A 169 -6.59 -0.78 0.23
C LEU A 169 -7.40 -1.79 1.04
N THR A 170 -8.48 -2.29 0.46
CA THR A 170 -9.40 -3.27 1.06
C THR A 170 -9.87 -4.28 0.03
N ASN A 171 -10.25 -5.48 0.45
CA ASN A 171 -10.90 -6.44 -0.43
C ASN A 171 -12.36 -6.06 -0.78
N GLY A 172 -12.90 -5.01 -0.17
CA GLY A 172 -14.23 -4.47 -0.44
C GLY A 172 -15.40 -5.26 0.13
N ARG A 173 -15.16 -6.46 0.66
CA ARG A 173 -16.22 -7.40 1.06
C ARG A 173 -17.11 -6.86 2.19
N ALA A 174 -16.51 -6.22 3.20
CA ALA A 174 -17.27 -5.61 4.30
C ALA A 174 -18.21 -4.51 3.81
N LEU A 175 -17.83 -3.79 2.76
CA LEU A 175 -18.60 -2.71 2.14
C LEU A 175 -19.77 -3.21 1.26
N GLY A 176 -19.83 -4.52 1.01
CA GLY A 176 -21.03 -5.18 0.46
C GLY A 176 -22.24 -5.11 1.42
N TYR A 177 -22.00 -5.02 2.73
CA TYR A 177 -23.03 -4.76 3.72
C TYR A 177 -23.38 -3.27 3.75
N LEU A 178 -24.58 -2.94 3.32
CA LEU A 178 -25.02 -1.57 3.08
C LEU A 178 -24.79 -0.60 4.26
N PRO A 179 -25.14 -0.94 5.52
CA PRO A 179 -24.89 -0.05 6.65
C PRO A 179 -23.40 0.28 6.86
N TYR A 180 -22.49 -0.64 6.54
CA TYR A 180 -21.05 -0.38 6.62
C TYR A 180 -20.59 0.60 5.52
N ALA A 181 -21.09 0.43 4.29
CA ALA A 181 -20.81 1.37 3.20
C ALA A 181 -21.33 2.78 3.51
N GLU A 182 -22.49 2.92 4.13
CA GLU A 182 -23.06 4.20 4.58
C GLU A 182 -22.20 4.87 5.65
N ARG A 183 -21.82 4.10 6.65
CA ARG A 183 -20.91 4.61 7.70
C ARG A 183 -19.55 4.99 7.16
N PHE A 184 -19.01 4.19 6.25
CA PHE A 184 -17.75 4.53 5.58
C PHE A 184 -17.91 5.86 4.82
N ALA A 185 -18.90 6.01 3.96
CA ALA A 185 -19.09 7.24 3.18
C ALA A 185 -19.23 8.50 4.06
N SER A 186 -19.88 8.38 5.24
CA SER A 186 -20.02 9.49 6.18
C SER A 186 -18.72 9.85 6.93
N SER A 187 -17.88 8.85 7.22
CA SER A 187 -16.63 9.01 7.99
C SER A 187 -15.38 9.19 7.11
N ALA A 188 -15.45 8.85 5.83
CA ALA A 188 -14.32 8.85 4.91
C ALA A 188 -13.63 10.22 4.81
N PRO A 189 -12.29 10.27 4.73
CA PRO A 189 -11.54 11.47 4.35
C PRO A 189 -12.03 12.04 3.02
N GLN A 190 -11.90 13.36 2.83
CA GLN A 190 -12.43 14.05 1.64
C GLN A 190 -11.74 13.60 0.34
N HIS A 191 -10.43 13.42 0.39
CA HIS A 191 -9.59 13.03 -0.75
C HIS A 191 -9.23 11.54 -0.68
N ILE A 192 -10.26 10.66 -0.58
CA ILE A 192 -10.02 9.22 -0.50
C ILE A 192 -10.28 8.52 -1.83
N VAL A 193 -9.36 7.64 -2.20
CA VAL A 193 -9.54 6.62 -3.24
C VAL A 193 -9.58 5.26 -2.57
N VAL A 194 -10.53 4.41 -2.96
CA VAL A 194 -10.65 3.05 -2.42
C VAL A 194 -10.18 2.05 -3.47
N GLY A 195 -9.01 1.46 -3.23
CA GLY A 195 -8.41 0.45 -4.08
C GLY A 195 -8.96 -0.94 -3.74
N ILE A 196 -9.73 -1.53 -4.67
CA ILE A 196 -10.40 -2.82 -4.50
C ILE A 196 -9.90 -3.82 -5.53
N PRO A 197 -9.46 -5.04 -5.13
CA PRO A 197 -9.05 -6.07 -6.06
C PRO A 197 -10.25 -6.71 -6.77
N LEU A 198 -10.16 -6.84 -8.10
CA LEU A 198 -11.10 -7.63 -8.91
C LEU A 198 -10.30 -8.55 -9.83
N HIS A 199 -10.28 -9.85 -9.51
CA HIS A 199 -9.37 -10.81 -10.16
C HIS A 199 -10.07 -11.79 -11.10
N GLY A 200 -11.40 -11.78 -11.15
CA GLY A 200 -12.23 -12.62 -12.01
C GLY A 200 -13.42 -11.84 -12.55
N TYR A 201 -14.01 -12.36 -13.63
CA TYR A 201 -15.25 -11.85 -14.21
C TYR A 201 -16.49 -12.55 -13.62
N ASP A 202 -16.27 -13.57 -12.82
CA ASP A 202 -17.27 -14.39 -12.12
C ASP A 202 -16.75 -14.85 -10.76
N ASP A 203 -17.63 -15.48 -9.98
CA ASP A 203 -17.33 -16.06 -8.68
C ASP A 203 -16.30 -17.18 -8.76
N THR A 204 -16.41 -18.04 -9.78
CA THR A 204 -15.52 -19.18 -9.97
C THR A 204 -14.06 -18.73 -10.09
N THR A 205 -13.80 -17.74 -10.94
CA THR A 205 -12.44 -17.24 -11.16
C THR A 205 -11.94 -16.41 -9.99
N HIS A 206 -12.75 -15.47 -9.50
CA HIS A 206 -12.36 -14.56 -8.43
C HIS A 206 -12.11 -15.31 -7.12
N ASP A 207 -13.04 -16.15 -6.71
CA ASP A 207 -13.00 -16.86 -5.43
C ASP A 207 -11.89 -17.92 -5.40
N ALA A 208 -11.62 -18.57 -6.54
CA ALA A 208 -10.48 -19.48 -6.67
C ALA A 208 -9.14 -18.75 -6.43
N ILE A 209 -9.00 -17.49 -6.87
CA ILE A 209 -7.78 -16.68 -6.68
C ILE A 209 -7.70 -16.14 -5.26
N THR A 210 -8.80 -15.63 -4.73
CA THR A 210 -8.85 -15.01 -3.40
C THR A 210 -8.95 -16.03 -2.27
N GLN A 211 -9.25 -17.28 -2.59
CA GLN A 211 -9.51 -18.37 -1.64
C GLN A 211 -10.62 -17.98 -0.64
N SER A 212 -11.70 -17.39 -1.15
CA SER A 212 -12.80 -16.82 -0.38
C SER A 212 -14.15 -17.07 -1.05
N PRO A 213 -14.81 -18.21 -0.77
CA PRO A 213 -16.14 -18.49 -1.31
C PRO A 213 -17.15 -17.37 -1.03
N GLY A 214 -17.90 -16.92 -2.04
CA GLY A 214 -18.80 -15.77 -1.99
C GLY A 214 -18.11 -14.41 -1.96
N GLY A 215 -16.78 -14.38 -2.13
CA GLY A 215 -15.97 -13.16 -2.14
C GLY A 215 -16.30 -12.25 -3.30
N PHE A 216 -16.51 -12.81 -4.50
CA PHE A 216 -16.86 -12.05 -5.69
C PHE A 216 -18.14 -11.23 -5.51
N GLU A 217 -19.22 -11.86 -5.07
CA GLU A 217 -20.50 -11.18 -4.86
C GLU A 217 -20.40 -10.07 -3.82
N GLN A 218 -19.72 -10.34 -2.68
CA GLN A 218 -19.52 -9.35 -1.63
C GLN A 218 -18.68 -8.17 -2.11
N THR A 219 -17.60 -8.43 -2.86
CA THR A 219 -16.72 -7.40 -3.43
C THR A 219 -17.48 -6.56 -4.47
N ALA A 220 -18.21 -7.20 -5.39
CA ALA A 220 -19.01 -6.53 -6.41
C ALA A 220 -20.11 -5.63 -5.78
N ALA A 221 -20.78 -6.12 -4.74
CA ALA A 221 -21.74 -5.32 -3.98
C ALA A 221 -21.05 -4.13 -3.29
N GLY A 222 -19.87 -4.32 -2.72
CA GLY A 222 -19.07 -3.27 -2.10
C GLY A 222 -18.68 -2.17 -3.10
N ILE A 223 -18.21 -2.54 -4.28
CA ILE A 223 -17.90 -1.61 -5.37
C ILE A 223 -19.14 -0.78 -5.74
N LYS A 224 -20.28 -1.42 -5.99
CA LYS A 224 -21.55 -0.75 -6.33
C LYS A 224 -22.00 0.21 -5.22
N ASN A 225 -21.93 -0.23 -3.97
CA ASN A 225 -22.31 0.58 -2.81
C ASN A 225 -21.47 1.85 -2.67
N LEU A 226 -20.15 1.76 -2.94
CA LEU A 226 -19.25 2.91 -2.89
C LEU A 226 -19.49 3.89 -4.05
N ILE A 227 -19.56 3.38 -5.27
CA ILE A 227 -19.82 4.20 -6.47
C ILE A 227 -21.15 4.95 -6.31
N TYR A 228 -22.21 4.28 -5.86
CA TYR A 228 -23.51 4.89 -5.62
C TYR A 228 -23.46 6.05 -4.61
N ARG A 229 -22.48 6.03 -3.68
CA ARG A 229 -22.26 7.08 -2.67
C ARG A 229 -21.24 8.15 -3.09
N GLY A 230 -20.81 8.14 -4.35
CA GLY A 230 -19.85 9.11 -4.87
C GLY A 230 -18.42 8.91 -4.35
N ILE A 231 -18.10 7.74 -3.77
CA ILE A 231 -16.74 7.41 -3.37
C ILE A 231 -15.94 7.01 -4.60
N ASN A 232 -14.74 7.57 -4.74
CA ASN A 232 -13.83 7.24 -5.82
C ASN A 232 -13.26 5.81 -5.62
N VAL A 233 -13.55 4.92 -6.55
CA VAL A 233 -13.10 3.52 -6.53
C VAL A 233 -12.05 3.29 -7.60
N GLU A 234 -10.92 2.72 -7.22
CA GLU A 234 -9.87 2.20 -8.09
C GLU A 234 -9.93 0.68 -8.09
N LEU A 235 -10.21 0.05 -9.23
CA LEU A 235 -10.15 -1.41 -9.33
C LEU A 235 -8.71 -1.86 -9.62
N ARG A 236 -8.26 -2.87 -8.87
CA ARG A 236 -6.90 -3.43 -8.98
C ARG A 236 -6.93 -4.86 -9.47
N MET A 237 -6.35 -5.09 -10.62
CA MET A 237 -6.32 -6.38 -11.27
C MET A 237 -4.88 -6.90 -11.35
N VAL A 238 -4.50 -7.81 -10.44
CA VAL A 238 -3.20 -8.49 -10.52
C VAL A 238 -3.29 -9.61 -11.56
N VAL A 239 -2.47 -9.50 -12.61
CA VAL A 239 -2.44 -10.51 -13.67
C VAL A 239 -1.57 -11.68 -13.24
N SER A 240 -2.13 -12.87 -13.27
CA SER A 240 -1.49 -14.13 -12.92
C SER A 240 -1.84 -15.23 -13.91
N ARG A 241 -1.20 -16.39 -13.81
CA ARG A 241 -1.55 -17.58 -14.62
C ARG A 241 -3.01 -18.00 -14.47
N LEU A 242 -3.67 -17.61 -13.37
CA LEU A 242 -5.04 -18.00 -13.07
C LEU A 242 -6.09 -17.17 -13.82
N ASN A 243 -5.77 -15.92 -14.18
CA ASN A 243 -6.72 -14.99 -14.80
C ASN A 243 -6.26 -14.32 -16.10
N TYR A 244 -5.02 -14.49 -16.54
CA TYR A 244 -4.48 -13.75 -17.69
C TYR A 244 -5.32 -13.91 -18.97
N ARG A 245 -5.98 -15.05 -19.17
CA ARG A 245 -6.85 -15.30 -20.33
C ARG A 245 -8.22 -14.65 -20.21
N HIS A 246 -8.55 -14.12 -19.05
CA HIS A 246 -9.87 -13.57 -18.71
C HIS A 246 -9.87 -12.05 -18.53
N ILE A 247 -8.75 -11.38 -18.82
CA ILE A 247 -8.62 -9.92 -18.60
C ILE A 247 -9.64 -9.14 -19.44
N GLU A 248 -9.90 -9.58 -20.68
CA GLU A 248 -10.91 -8.96 -21.52
C GLU A 248 -12.33 -9.13 -20.94
N GLN A 249 -12.68 -10.33 -20.45
CA GLN A 249 -13.99 -10.57 -19.82
C GLN A 249 -14.13 -9.75 -18.51
N ILE A 250 -13.05 -9.59 -17.74
CA ILE A 250 -13.06 -8.74 -16.55
C ILE A 250 -13.29 -7.28 -16.96
N ALA A 251 -12.64 -6.80 -18.02
CA ALA A 251 -12.85 -5.44 -18.54
C ALA A 251 -14.30 -5.23 -18.99
N GLN A 252 -14.88 -6.17 -19.72
CA GLN A 252 -16.29 -6.16 -20.14
C GLN A 252 -17.24 -6.14 -18.94
N LEU A 253 -16.96 -6.93 -17.89
CA LEU A 253 -17.70 -6.88 -16.63
C LEU A 253 -17.65 -5.47 -16.00
N ILE A 254 -16.44 -4.89 -15.93
CA ILE A 254 -16.24 -3.55 -15.34
C ILE A 254 -17.08 -2.51 -16.08
N VAL A 255 -16.99 -2.49 -17.41
CA VAL A 255 -17.76 -1.56 -18.25
C VAL A 255 -19.27 -1.71 -18.02
N ARG A 256 -19.76 -2.95 -17.89
CA ARG A 256 -21.19 -3.22 -17.75
C ARG A 256 -21.69 -2.94 -16.32
N GLU A 257 -20.96 -3.37 -15.30
CA GLU A 257 -21.46 -3.39 -13.91
C GLU A 257 -20.95 -2.21 -13.07
N PHE A 258 -19.83 -1.60 -13.47
CA PHE A 258 -19.16 -0.53 -12.73
C PHE A 258 -18.77 0.67 -13.63
N PRO A 259 -19.68 1.21 -14.46
CA PRO A 259 -19.34 2.22 -15.49
C PRO A 259 -18.80 3.53 -14.90
N HIS A 260 -19.00 3.79 -13.61
CA HIS A 260 -18.54 4.99 -12.91
C HIS A 260 -17.35 4.73 -11.97
N VAL A 261 -16.61 3.65 -12.18
CA VAL A 261 -15.35 3.44 -11.49
C VAL A 261 -14.35 4.54 -11.89
N GLY A 262 -13.59 5.04 -10.91
CA GLY A 262 -12.64 6.13 -11.15
C GLY A 262 -11.46 5.71 -12.00
N SER A 263 -10.91 4.52 -11.75
CA SER A 263 -9.79 3.99 -12.54
C SER A 263 -9.66 2.47 -12.40
N VAL A 264 -8.91 1.88 -13.34
CA VAL A 264 -8.50 0.45 -13.31
C VAL A 264 -6.98 0.36 -13.39
N LYS A 265 -6.35 -0.32 -12.43
CA LYS A 265 -4.91 -0.58 -12.43
C LYS A 265 -4.66 -2.07 -12.70
N ILE A 266 -4.07 -2.35 -13.86
CA ILE A 266 -3.65 -3.70 -14.26
C ILE A 266 -2.22 -3.87 -13.80
N MET A 267 -1.97 -4.89 -12.97
CA MET A 267 -0.74 -4.99 -12.19
C MET A 267 0.03 -6.25 -12.51
N GLY A 268 1.33 -6.10 -12.78
CA GLY A 268 2.27 -7.20 -12.81
C GLY A 268 2.49 -7.80 -11.41
N LEU A 269 2.76 -9.09 -11.35
CA LEU A 269 2.80 -9.88 -10.12
C LEU A 269 4.10 -9.64 -9.31
N GLU A 270 3.97 -9.37 -8.02
CA GLU A 270 5.06 -9.35 -7.03
C GLU A 270 5.25 -10.76 -6.45
N MET A 271 6.42 -11.39 -6.69
CA MET A 271 6.73 -12.73 -6.22
C MET A 271 7.27 -12.72 -4.79
N LEU A 272 6.35 -12.52 -3.83
CA LEU A 272 6.62 -12.53 -2.40
C LEU A 272 5.47 -13.23 -1.64
N GLY A 273 5.69 -13.68 -0.42
CA GLY A 273 4.66 -14.28 0.43
C GLY A 273 4.01 -15.53 -0.18
N ASN A 274 2.68 -15.51 -0.33
CA ASN A 274 1.95 -16.63 -0.95
C ASN A 274 2.26 -16.75 -2.44
N ALA A 275 2.49 -15.65 -3.17
CA ALA A 275 2.89 -15.73 -4.57
C ALA A 275 4.16 -16.56 -4.77
N ALA A 276 5.16 -16.36 -3.91
CA ALA A 276 6.40 -17.14 -3.95
C ALA A 276 6.18 -18.62 -3.62
N LYS A 277 5.26 -18.95 -2.71
CA LYS A 277 4.90 -20.33 -2.39
C LYS A 277 4.18 -21.02 -3.54
N ASN A 278 3.31 -20.30 -4.25
CA ASN A 278 2.44 -20.80 -5.31
C ASN A 278 3.01 -20.45 -6.70
N VAL A 279 4.34 -20.33 -6.84
CA VAL A 279 4.98 -19.84 -8.08
C VAL A 279 4.51 -20.57 -9.32
N ASN A 280 4.35 -21.88 -9.25
CA ASN A 280 3.93 -22.71 -10.40
C ASN A 280 2.49 -22.44 -10.84
N ASP A 281 1.63 -22.00 -9.92
CA ASP A 281 0.22 -21.74 -10.17
C ASP A 281 -0.05 -20.29 -10.57
N VAL A 282 0.75 -19.34 -10.08
CA VAL A 282 0.44 -17.91 -10.25
C VAL A 282 1.40 -17.18 -11.19
N TRP A 283 2.66 -17.61 -11.33
CA TRP A 283 3.62 -16.88 -12.14
C TRP A 283 3.28 -16.91 -13.62
N ILE A 284 3.38 -15.74 -14.23
CA ILE A 284 3.30 -15.54 -15.69
C ILE A 284 4.32 -14.48 -16.09
N PRO A 285 5.07 -14.66 -17.20
CA PRO A 285 5.97 -13.63 -17.72
C PRO A 285 5.24 -12.30 -17.96
N TYR A 286 5.88 -11.17 -17.65
CA TYR A 286 5.26 -9.85 -17.78
C TYR A 286 4.84 -9.55 -19.21
N ARG A 287 5.64 -9.96 -20.21
CA ARG A 287 5.28 -9.81 -21.62
C ARG A 287 4.00 -10.58 -21.96
N THR A 288 3.89 -11.82 -21.51
CA THR A 288 2.68 -12.62 -21.74
C THR A 288 1.48 -12.00 -21.00
N ALA A 289 1.67 -11.56 -19.76
CA ALA A 289 0.61 -10.89 -19.00
C ALA A 289 0.11 -9.63 -19.73
N PHE A 290 1.01 -8.82 -20.27
CA PHE A 290 0.66 -7.65 -21.06
C PHE A 290 -0.05 -7.99 -22.36
N GLU A 291 0.45 -8.97 -23.13
CA GLU A 291 -0.17 -9.40 -24.41
C GLU A 291 -1.64 -9.77 -24.25
N TYR A 292 -1.96 -10.54 -23.21
CA TYR A 292 -3.35 -10.91 -22.92
C TYR A 292 -4.18 -9.78 -22.28
N SER A 293 -3.54 -8.74 -21.77
CA SER A 293 -4.25 -7.58 -21.20
C SER A 293 -4.64 -6.53 -22.23
N LYS A 294 -4.04 -6.53 -23.43
CA LYS A 294 -4.23 -5.48 -24.46
C LYS A 294 -5.69 -5.22 -24.80
N MET A 295 -6.46 -6.25 -25.10
CA MET A 295 -7.85 -6.08 -25.49
C MET A 295 -8.70 -5.54 -24.36
N GLY A 296 -8.48 -6.01 -23.13
CA GLY A 296 -9.13 -5.46 -21.94
C GLY A 296 -8.77 -3.99 -21.68
N ILE A 297 -7.51 -3.61 -21.87
CA ILE A 297 -7.05 -2.21 -21.76
C ILE A 297 -7.78 -1.33 -22.78
N VAL A 298 -7.82 -1.77 -24.05
CA VAL A 298 -8.50 -1.03 -25.13
C VAL A 298 -9.99 -0.90 -24.84
N GLU A 299 -10.63 -1.94 -24.34
CA GLU A 299 -12.06 -1.92 -23.97
C GLU A 299 -12.36 -0.89 -22.88
N LEU A 300 -11.56 -0.87 -21.80
CA LEU A 300 -11.71 0.10 -20.71
C LEU A 300 -11.51 1.55 -21.21
N ILE A 301 -10.46 1.79 -22.00
CA ILE A 301 -10.15 3.12 -22.53
C ILE A 301 -11.26 3.62 -23.46
N ARG A 302 -11.81 2.74 -24.33
CA ARG A 302 -12.94 3.09 -25.23
C ARG A 302 -14.19 3.55 -24.49
N HIS A 303 -14.38 3.06 -23.26
CA HIS A 303 -15.48 3.47 -22.38
C HIS A 303 -15.14 4.60 -21.43
N GLY A 304 -14.00 5.29 -21.66
CA GLY A 304 -13.60 6.48 -20.89
C GLY A 304 -13.10 6.19 -19.48
N ILE A 305 -12.76 4.92 -19.17
CA ILE A 305 -12.20 4.54 -17.88
C ILE A 305 -10.69 4.79 -17.90
N ASP A 306 -10.17 5.46 -16.86
CA ASP A 306 -8.73 5.66 -16.68
C ASP A 306 -8.03 4.32 -16.40
N VAL A 307 -6.99 4.00 -17.17
CA VAL A 307 -6.24 2.76 -17.05
C VAL A 307 -4.77 3.04 -16.75
N GLY A 308 -4.21 2.34 -15.76
CA GLY A 308 -2.79 2.33 -15.48
C GLY A 308 -2.19 0.93 -15.49
N LEU A 309 -1.00 0.80 -16.08
CA LEU A 309 -0.18 -0.41 -15.97
C LEU A 309 0.83 -0.24 -14.84
N TYR A 310 0.67 -1.03 -13.78
CA TYR A 310 1.50 -1.03 -12.60
C TYR A 310 2.45 -2.23 -12.59
N ASN A 311 3.68 -2.03 -12.14
CA ASN A 311 4.65 -3.11 -11.92
C ASN A 311 5.08 -3.85 -13.20
N PHE A 312 4.91 -3.24 -14.38
CA PHE A 312 5.44 -3.78 -15.62
C PHE A 312 6.75 -3.05 -16.00
N PRO A 313 7.83 -3.78 -16.34
CA PRO A 313 8.99 -3.17 -16.96
C PRO A 313 8.62 -2.70 -18.37
N LEU A 314 9.05 -1.48 -18.76
CA LEU A 314 8.67 -0.88 -20.05
C LEU A 314 8.98 -1.79 -21.26
N CYS A 315 10.08 -2.56 -21.19
CA CYS A 315 10.47 -3.46 -22.27
C CYS A 315 9.56 -4.69 -22.44
N ALA A 316 8.66 -4.96 -21.48
CA ALA A 316 7.64 -6.00 -21.60
C ALA A 316 6.31 -5.48 -22.15
N VAL A 317 6.21 -4.18 -22.42
CA VAL A 317 4.99 -3.48 -22.86
C VAL A 317 5.22 -2.88 -24.24
N ASP A 318 4.23 -2.91 -25.12
CA ASP A 318 4.31 -2.26 -26.45
C ASP A 318 4.40 -0.73 -26.30
N LYS A 319 5.16 -0.09 -27.18
CA LYS A 319 5.41 1.37 -27.15
C LYS A 319 4.12 2.21 -27.09
N SER A 320 3.07 1.77 -27.78
CA SER A 320 1.76 2.47 -27.80
C SER A 320 1.07 2.56 -26.44
N PHE A 321 1.46 1.70 -25.49
CA PHE A 321 0.90 1.68 -24.12
C PHE A 321 1.86 2.26 -23.07
N HIS A 322 3.04 2.76 -23.45
CA HIS A 322 4.00 3.29 -22.47
C HIS A 322 3.46 4.47 -21.67
N LEU A 323 2.53 5.27 -22.24
CA LEU A 323 1.93 6.41 -21.55
C LEU A 323 1.11 6.03 -20.31
N ILE A 324 0.58 4.81 -20.28
CA ILE A 324 -0.18 4.30 -19.12
C ILE A 324 0.68 3.49 -18.15
N CYS A 325 1.97 3.25 -18.46
CA CYS A 325 2.89 2.60 -17.53
C CYS A 325 3.28 3.56 -16.41
N GLN A 326 3.14 3.11 -15.16
CA GLN A 326 3.46 3.93 -14.00
C GLN A 326 4.57 3.30 -13.16
N LYS A 327 5.43 4.15 -12.58
CA LYS A 327 6.46 3.74 -11.61
C LYS A 327 5.81 3.49 -10.25
N SER A 328 5.14 2.36 -10.12
CA SER A 328 4.30 2.02 -8.97
C SER A 328 5.01 1.16 -7.91
N ILE A 329 6.26 0.77 -8.14
CA ILE A 329 7.06 0.00 -7.19
C ILE A 329 7.78 0.97 -6.26
N SER A 330 7.58 0.82 -4.93
CA SER A 330 8.32 1.61 -3.93
C SER A 330 9.83 1.47 -4.11
N GLY A 331 10.58 2.57 -4.02
CA GLY A 331 11.98 2.64 -4.40
C GLY A 331 12.88 1.54 -3.80
N TYR A 332 12.66 1.16 -2.53
CA TYR A 332 13.43 0.11 -1.87
C TYR A 332 13.17 -1.31 -2.42
N LYS A 333 12.05 -1.53 -3.13
CA LYS A 333 11.67 -2.81 -3.76
C LYS A 333 12.14 -2.92 -5.20
N ILE A 334 12.49 -1.81 -5.85
CA ILE A 334 12.88 -1.78 -7.26
C ILE A 334 14.21 -2.49 -7.45
N ARG A 335 14.28 -3.32 -8.48
CA ARG A 335 15.54 -3.94 -8.96
C ARG A 335 15.61 -3.83 -10.47
N TYR A 336 16.83 -3.79 -10.95
CA TYR A 336 17.15 -3.84 -12.38
C TYR A 336 18.06 -5.04 -12.65
N SER A 337 17.86 -5.70 -13.78
CA SER A 337 18.75 -6.75 -14.26
C SER A 337 20.06 -6.12 -14.77
N ASP A 338 21.16 -6.88 -14.79
CA ASP A 338 22.43 -6.45 -15.38
C ASP A 338 22.26 -5.96 -16.83
N LYS A 339 21.33 -6.57 -17.58
CA LYS A 339 20.96 -6.13 -18.93
C LYS A 339 20.45 -4.67 -18.97
N CYS A 340 19.86 -4.18 -17.88
CA CYS A 340 19.32 -2.82 -17.83
C CYS A 340 20.39 -1.73 -17.75
N GLU A 341 21.65 -2.07 -17.48
CA GLU A 341 22.76 -1.11 -17.49
C GLU A 341 22.97 -0.46 -18.87
N LEU A 342 22.65 -1.20 -19.93
CA LEU A 342 22.74 -0.74 -21.33
C LEU A 342 21.41 -0.20 -21.87
N CYS A 343 20.38 -0.06 -21.02
CA CYS A 343 19.06 0.36 -21.45
C CYS A 343 18.94 1.89 -21.50
N THR A 344 18.65 2.45 -22.67
CA THR A 344 18.50 3.91 -22.87
C THR A 344 17.28 4.50 -22.15
N ARG A 345 16.30 3.66 -21.74
CA ARG A 345 15.08 4.09 -21.04
C ARG A 345 14.99 3.61 -19.58
N LYS A 346 16.15 3.26 -18.98
CA LYS A 346 16.19 2.77 -17.59
C LYS A 346 15.56 3.76 -16.61
N GLN A 347 15.79 5.05 -16.78
CA GLN A 347 15.27 6.09 -15.89
C GLN A 347 13.74 6.28 -15.97
N GLU A 348 13.13 5.96 -17.10
CA GLU A 348 11.68 6.03 -17.29
C GLU A 348 10.97 4.78 -16.79
N CYS A 349 11.71 3.67 -16.61
CA CYS A 349 11.19 2.37 -16.30
C CYS A 349 10.94 2.20 -14.80
N GLY A 350 9.79 1.62 -14.41
CA GLY A 350 9.47 1.24 -13.03
C GLY A 350 10.31 0.07 -12.50
N GLY A 351 11.13 -0.60 -13.35
CA GLY A 351 11.94 -1.74 -12.95
C GLY A 351 11.14 -3.01 -12.66
N LEU A 352 11.69 -3.85 -11.82
CA LEU A 352 11.15 -5.14 -11.41
C LEU A 352 11.11 -5.25 -9.88
N PHE A 353 10.21 -6.04 -9.34
CA PHE A 353 10.29 -6.43 -7.94
C PHE A 353 11.48 -7.34 -7.66
N ALA A 354 12.09 -7.18 -6.49
CA ALA A 354 13.21 -8.01 -6.04
C ALA A 354 12.89 -9.52 -6.10
N GLY A 355 11.66 -9.91 -5.72
CA GLY A 355 11.22 -11.31 -5.76
C GLY A 355 10.98 -11.84 -7.17
N SER A 356 10.72 -10.97 -8.16
CA SER A 356 10.39 -11.37 -9.54
C SER A 356 11.59 -11.40 -10.48
N ILE A 357 12.71 -10.77 -10.13
CA ILE A 357 13.83 -10.51 -11.07
C ILE A 357 14.39 -11.78 -11.72
N ARG A 358 14.51 -12.88 -10.97
CA ARG A 358 15.03 -14.15 -11.50
C ARG A 358 14.07 -14.83 -12.47
N LEU A 359 12.77 -14.69 -12.24
CA LEU A 359 11.72 -15.28 -13.07
C LEU A 359 11.49 -14.45 -14.35
N ALA A 360 11.71 -13.14 -14.26
CA ALA A 360 11.51 -12.20 -15.37
C ALA A 360 12.74 -12.03 -16.27
N LYS A 361 13.82 -12.81 -16.10
CA LYS A 361 15.11 -12.61 -16.83
C LYS A 361 14.94 -12.62 -18.36
N ASP A 362 13.98 -13.38 -18.89
CA ASP A 362 13.72 -13.51 -20.31
C ASP A 362 12.75 -12.42 -20.81
N ASP A 363 12.02 -11.74 -19.95
CA ASP A 363 11.18 -10.59 -20.29
C ASP A 363 12.00 -9.29 -20.46
N VAL A 364 13.23 -9.25 -19.91
CA VAL A 364 14.06 -8.05 -19.95
C VAL A 364 14.82 -7.97 -21.27
N ILE A 365 14.36 -7.07 -22.15
CA ILE A 365 14.96 -6.74 -23.43
C ILE A 365 15.26 -5.24 -23.42
N PRO A 366 16.53 -4.82 -23.17
CA PRO A 366 16.88 -3.41 -23.07
C PRO A 366 16.58 -2.64 -24.36
N PHE A 367 16.12 -1.40 -24.22
CA PHE A 367 16.08 -0.48 -25.34
C PHE A 367 17.51 -0.05 -25.66
N SER A 368 17.90 -0.16 -26.92
CA SER A 368 19.16 0.35 -27.45
C SER A 368 18.88 1.54 -28.36
N GLU A 369 19.86 2.42 -28.51
CA GLU A 369 19.82 3.39 -29.58
C GLU A 369 19.82 2.60 -30.90
N THR A 370 18.76 2.71 -31.65
CA THR A 370 18.75 2.26 -33.06
C THR A 370 19.75 3.14 -33.81
N LYS A 371 20.83 2.51 -34.29
CA LYS A 371 21.76 3.16 -35.24
C LYS A 371 21.05 3.55 -36.50
#